data_3f64653daa29a8353b74a95e84a808b5
#
_entry.id   3f64653daa29a8353b74a95e84a808b5
#
_cell.length_a   1.000
_cell.length_b   1.000
_cell.length_c   1.000
_cell.angle_alpha   90.00
_cell.angle_beta   90.00
_cell.angle_gamma   90.00
#
_symmetry.space_group_name_H-M   'P 1'
#
loop_
_entity.id
_entity.type
_entity.pdbx_description
1 polymer ?
#
loop_
_entity_poly.entity_id
_entity_poly.type
_entity_poly.pdbx_seq_one_letter_code
_entity_poly.pdbx_strand_id
1 'polypeptide(L)'
;MAALLLYNKKQTMAINVNTVYTTVLSILNKEQRGYMTPAEFNTVGTQVQLQIFEKYFEDLNQQLRVPQTDVNYGDRVDNVDEKIAIFKTFGNANYNTASPTPTNYFTLPIIDAYTDTVDFYRLGEVSYKNEVLVQKLQRNDFYSSEKSKLTKATETFPTYLYENELLFVRPTSITSDIQVEYVRKPLPPVWGFIVGSLGQYEYDPSNYVKGAAGNADTGSRNFELHISEQVDVILRILAYAGIIIRDPQIVQAAVQQVQSDEINSKS
;
A
#
# COMPACT_ATOMS: atom_id res chain seq x y z
N MET A 1 19.92 15.93 0.14
CA MET A 1 20.66 14.99 1.01
C MET A 1 19.76 14.24 1.99
N ALA A 2 18.82 14.87 2.72
CA ALA A 2 17.89 14.21 3.63
C ALA A 2 16.95 13.20 2.94
N ALA A 3 16.43 13.50 1.75
CA ALA A 3 15.57 12.58 0.97
C ALA A 3 16.31 11.30 0.55
N LEU A 4 17.60 11.38 0.23
CA LEU A 4 18.43 10.22 -0.12
C LEU A 4 18.72 9.32 1.08
N LEU A 5 18.85 9.90 2.27
CA LEU A 5 19.04 9.17 3.53
C LEU A 5 17.76 8.45 3.99
N LEU A 6 16.60 9.08 3.80
CA LEU A 6 15.28 8.47 4.05
C LEU A 6 15.00 7.34 3.04
N TYR A 7 15.43 7.50 1.79
CA TYR A 7 15.33 6.47 0.76
C TYR A 7 16.16 5.23 1.10
N ASN A 8 17.42 5.40 1.51
CA ASN A 8 18.28 4.28 1.92
C ASN A 8 17.75 3.56 3.17
N LYS A 9 17.06 4.25 4.09
CA LYS A 9 16.46 3.64 5.28
C LYS A 9 15.21 2.81 4.95
N LYS A 10 14.45 3.17 3.91
CA LYS A 10 13.32 2.37 3.42
C LYS A 10 13.76 1.04 2.79
N GLN A 11 14.93 0.98 2.18
CA GLN A 11 15.43 -0.27 1.57
C GLN A 11 15.82 -1.35 2.59
N THR A 12 16.13 -1.00 3.84
CA THR A 12 16.55 -1.97 4.86
C THR A 12 15.39 -2.79 5.44
N MET A 13 14.16 -2.37 5.27
CA MET A 13 12.95 -3.09 5.76
C MET A 13 12.17 -3.79 4.63
N ALA A 14 12.56 -3.60 3.38
CA ALA A 14 11.87 -4.16 2.22
C ALA A 14 12.40 -5.57 1.89
N ILE A 15 11.51 -6.45 1.44
CA ILE A 15 11.88 -7.79 0.97
C ILE A 15 12.53 -7.67 -0.41
N ASN A 16 13.74 -8.20 -0.55
CA ASN A 16 14.49 -8.11 -1.80
C ASN A 16 13.84 -8.95 -2.91
N VAL A 17 13.45 -8.29 -4.00
CA VAL A 17 12.76 -8.91 -5.13
C VAL A 17 13.60 -9.99 -5.80
N ASN A 18 14.93 -9.79 -5.92
CA ASN A 18 15.83 -10.77 -6.53
C ASN A 18 15.97 -12.03 -5.69
N THR A 19 16.05 -11.89 -4.35
CA THR A 19 16.08 -13.03 -3.44
C THR A 19 14.81 -13.89 -3.57
N VAL A 20 13.64 -13.25 -3.63
CA VAL A 20 12.37 -13.96 -3.82
C VAL A 20 12.34 -14.67 -5.17
N TYR A 21 12.67 -13.97 -6.25
CA TYR A 21 12.64 -14.54 -7.61
C TYR A 21 13.58 -15.74 -7.75
N THR A 22 14.83 -15.60 -7.32
CA THR A 22 15.82 -16.69 -7.39
C THR A 22 15.43 -17.89 -6.53
N THR A 23 14.83 -17.65 -5.35
CA THR A 23 14.32 -18.73 -4.50
C THR A 23 13.16 -19.46 -5.15
N VAL A 24 12.18 -18.75 -5.70
CA VAL A 24 11.06 -19.33 -6.44
C VAL A 24 11.53 -20.16 -7.62
N LEU A 25 12.43 -19.62 -8.45
CA LEU A 25 13.01 -20.36 -9.57
C LEU A 25 13.79 -21.60 -9.11
N SER A 26 14.56 -21.51 -8.02
CA SER A 26 15.30 -22.65 -7.49
C SER A 26 14.38 -23.79 -7.06
N ILE A 27 13.25 -23.48 -6.46
CA ILE A 27 12.24 -24.47 -6.06
C ILE A 27 11.56 -25.09 -7.29
N LEU A 28 11.12 -24.27 -8.24
CA LEU A 28 10.48 -24.75 -9.47
C LEU A 28 11.42 -25.62 -10.30
N ASN A 29 12.69 -25.23 -10.41
CA ASN A 29 13.68 -25.99 -11.17
C ASN A 29 14.03 -27.35 -10.52
N LYS A 30 14.10 -27.42 -9.18
CA LYS A 30 14.35 -28.69 -8.47
C LYS A 30 13.26 -29.71 -8.72
N GLU A 31 12.05 -29.24 -8.83
CA GLU A 31 10.88 -30.10 -9.11
C GLU A 31 10.71 -30.41 -10.60
N GLN A 32 11.58 -29.90 -11.49
CA GLN A 32 11.49 -30.02 -12.96
C GLN A 32 10.13 -29.57 -13.53
N ARG A 33 9.50 -28.57 -12.90
CA ARG A 33 8.09 -28.23 -13.11
C ARG A 33 7.83 -26.98 -13.92
N GLY A 34 8.85 -26.41 -14.52
CA GLY A 34 8.71 -25.29 -15.44
C GLY A 34 9.50 -24.05 -15.05
N TYR A 35 9.39 -23.04 -15.86
CA TYR A 35 10.07 -21.76 -15.73
C TYR A 35 9.03 -20.65 -15.62
N MET A 36 9.23 -19.77 -14.65
CA MET A 36 8.43 -18.54 -14.51
C MET A 36 9.18 -17.38 -15.14
N THR A 37 8.57 -16.73 -16.10
CA THR A 37 9.16 -15.56 -16.75
C THR A 37 9.16 -14.34 -15.78
N PRO A 38 10.08 -13.36 -15.97
CA PRO A 38 10.09 -12.14 -15.17
C PRO A 38 8.76 -11.37 -15.19
N ALA A 39 8.08 -11.32 -16.33
CA ALA A 39 6.79 -10.64 -16.46
C ALA A 39 5.69 -11.33 -15.65
N GLU A 40 5.62 -12.66 -15.70
CA GLU A 40 4.69 -13.46 -14.89
C GLU A 40 4.98 -13.26 -13.40
N PHE A 41 6.25 -13.30 -13.00
CA PHE A 41 6.67 -13.07 -11.62
C PHE A 41 6.24 -11.68 -11.12
N ASN A 42 6.47 -10.62 -11.89
CA ASN A 42 6.08 -9.27 -11.53
C ASN A 42 4.56 -9.14 -11.35
N THR A 43 3.78 -9.77 -12.23
CA THR A 43 2.31 -9.79 -12.13
C THR A 43 1.84 -10.53 -10.89
N VAL A 44 2.35 -11.74 -10.67
CA VAL A 44 2.00 -12.56 -9.49
C VAL A 44 2.49 -11.91 -8.21
N GLY A 45 3.72 -11.38 -8.19
CA GLY A 45 4.29 -10.66 -7.06
C GLY A 45 3.44 -9.46 -6.63
N THR A 46 2.92 -8.70 -7.58
CA THR A 46 1.99 -7.59 -7.31
C THR A 46 0.71 -8.07 -6.64
N GLN A 47 0.10 -9.16 -7.14
CA GLN A 47 -1.12 -9.73 -6.55
C GLN A 47 -0.88 -10.24 -5.14
N VAL A 48 0.21 -10.96 -4.92
CA VAL A 48 0.59 -11.48 -3.60
C VAL A 48 0.82 -10.35 -2.60
N GLN A 49 1.53 -9.29 -3.02
CA GLN A 49 1.77 -8.13 -2.16
C GLN A 49 0.46 -7.44 -1.75
N LEU A 50 -0.49 -7.26 -2.69
CA LEU A 50 -1.79 -6.68 -2.40
C LEU A 50 -2.61 -7.56 -1.46
N GLN A 51 -2.59 -8.88 -1.62
CA GLN A 51 -3.29 -9.81 -0.72
C GLN A 51 -2.76 -9.74 0.71
N ILE A 52 -1.43 -9.69 0.90
CA ILE A 52 -0.82 -9.56 2.22
C ILE A 52 -1.14 -8.19 2.83
N PHE A 53 -1.11 -7.14 2.02
CA PHE A 53 -1.48 -5.80 2.44
C PHE A 53 -2.95 -5.73 2.93
N GLU A 54 -3.89 -6.30 2.21
CA GLU A 54 -5.31 -6.36 2.62
C GLU A 54 -5.50 -7.16 3.89
N LYS A 55 -4.76 -8.28 4.03
CA LYS A 55 -4.79 -9.13 5.22
C LYS A 55 -4.42 -8.37 6.50
N TYR A 56 -3.47 -7.43 6.45
CA TYR A 56 -3.11 -6.63 7.62
C TYR A 56 -4.30 -5.85 8.20
N PHE A 57 -5.17 -5.33 7.34
CA PHE A 57 -6.37 -4.60 7.80
C PHE A 57 -7.46 -5.54 8.32
N GLU A 58 -7.57 -6.73 7.76
CA GLU A 58 -8.49 -7.76 8.27
C GLU A 58 -8.04 -8.24 9.64
N ASP A 59 -6.76 -8.54 9.81
CA ASP A 59 -6.17 -8.98 11.07
C ASP A 59 -6.31 -7.88 12.15
N LEU A 60 -6.03 -6.62 11.83
CA LEU A 60 -6.23 -5.50 12.75
C LEU A 60 -7.71 -5.39 13.19
N ASN A 61 -8.65 -5.44 12.25
CA ASN A 61 -10.08 -5.39 12.57
C ASN A 61 -10.53 -6.59 13.41
N GLN A 62 -9.99 -7.78 13.18
CA GLN A 62 -10.30 -8.97 13.94
C GLN A 62 -9.76 -8.87 15.37
N GLN A 63 -8.52 -8.43 15.53
CA GLN A 63 -7.90 -8.24 16.84
C GLN A 63 -8.64 -7.18 17.68
N LEU A 64 -9.05 -6.07 17.09
CA LEU A 64 -9.81 -5.02 17.79
C LEU A 64 -11.19 -5.48 18.27
N ARG A 65 -11.73 -6.59 17.76
CA ARG A 65 -13.02 -7.17 18.17
C ARG A 65 -12.89 -8.19 19.31
N VAL A 66 -11.70 -8.73 19.52
CA VAL A 66 -11.45 -9.71 20.60
C VAL A 66 -11.39 -8.96 21.93
N PRO A 67 -12.09 -9.44 23.00
CA PRO A 67 -11.99 -8.82 24.32
C PRO A 67 -10.53 -8.83 24.82
N GLN A 68 -10.07 -7.69 25.29
CA GLN A 68 -8.70 -7.51 25.82
C GLN A 68 -8.56 -8.20 27.18
N THR A 69 -8.31 -9.50 27.19
CA THR A 69 -8.17 -10.28 28.42
C THR A 69 -6.75 -10.69 28.75
N ASP A 70 -5.79 -10.46 27.85
CA ASP A 70 -4.41 -10.91 28.01
C ASP A 70 -3.37 -9.81 27.67
N VAL A 71 -2.24 -9.83 28.35
CA VAL A 71 -1.10 -8.91 28.17
C VAL A 71 -0.51 -9.03 26.76
N ASN A 72 -0.55 -10.21 26.18
CA ASN A 72 -0.04 -10.48 24.81
C ASN A 72 -0.88 -9.82 23.70
N TYR A 73 -2.05 -9.32 24.01
CA TYR A 73 -2.92 -8.64 23.04
C TYR A 73 -2.31 -7.31 22.54
N GLY A 74 -1.75 -6.51 23.45
CA GLY A 74 -1.10 -5.25 23.09
C GLY A 74 0.03 -5.44 22.10
N ASP A 75 0.89 -6.43 22.33
CA ASP A 75 2.02 -6.73 21.48
C ASP A 75 1.59 -7.16 20.06
N ARG A 76 0.46 -7.88 19.93
CA ARG A 76 -0.06 -8.30 18.61
C ARG A 76 -0.60 -7.12 17.80
N VAL A 77 -1.35 -6.22 18.43
CA VAL A 77 -1.86 -5.00 17.78
C VAL A 77 -0.72 -4.10 17.35
N ASP A 78 0.28 -3.91 18.21
CA ASP A 78 1.44 -3.08 17.92
C ASP A 78 2.27 -3.65 16.75
N ASN A 79 2.44 -4.96 16.69
CA ASN A 79 3.11 -5.63 15.57
C ASN A 79 2.40 -5.43 14.22
N VAL A 80 1.06 -5.50 14.22
CA VAL A 80 0.28 -5.27 12.98
C VAL A 80 0.30 -3.78 12.61
N ASP A 81 0.22 -2.88 13.60
CA ASP A 81 0.29 -1.44 13.35
C ASP A 81 1.67 -1.03 12.81
N GLU A 82 2.76 -1.64 13.29
CA GLU A 82 4.11 -1.44 12.75
C GLU A 82 4.21 -1.86 11.28
N LYS A 83 3.60 -2.99 10.90
CA LYS A 83 3.55 -3.43 9.50
C LYS A 83 2.74 -2.48 8.62
N ILE A 84 1.63 -1.92 9.13
CA ILE A 84 0.81 -0.93 8.43
C ILE A 84 1.49 0.43 8.38
N ALA A 85 2.32 0.78 9.36
CA ALA A 85 2.99 2.08 9.44
C ALA A 85 3.86 2.39 8.21
N ILE A 86 4.35 1.37 7.50
CA ILE A 86 5.10 1.52 6.24
C ILE A 86 4.27 2.24 5.17
N PHE A 87 2.94 2.06 5.20
CA PHE A 87 2.00 2.58 4.21
C PHE A 87 1.31 3.87 4.68
N LYS A 88 1.41 4.21 5.96
CA LYS A 88 0.89 5.48 6.49
C LYS A 88 1.76 6.62 5.98
N THR A 89 1.13 7.62 5.41
CA THR A 89 1.79 8.81 4.90
C THR A 89 0.93 10.04 5.12
N PHE A 90 1.52 11.20 5.02
CA PHE A 90 0.83 12.46 5.17
C PHE A 90 1.28 13.44 4.08
N GLY A 91 0.43 14.39 3.76
CA GLY A 91 0.76 15.43 2.80
C GLY A 91 -0.27 16.54 2.81
N ASN A 92 0.09 17.66 2.23
CA ASN A 92 -0.82 18.80 2.10
C ASN A 92 -1.76 18.59 0.93
N ALA A 93 -3.05 18.78 1.18
CA ALA A 93 -4.06 18.74 0.15
C ALA A 93 -3.99 19.99 -0.74
N ASN A 94 -4.21 19.83 -2.03
CA ASN A 94 -4.16 20.92 -3.01
C ASN A 94 -5.54 21.52 -3.20
N TYR A 95 -5.66 22.83 -3.00
CA TYR A 95 -6.91 23.57 -3.18
C TYR A 95 -7.23 23.80 -4.65
N ASN A 96 -8.48 23.56 -5.04
CA ASN A 96 -8.98 23.77 -6.38
C ASN A 96 -10.31 24.53 -6.37
N THR A 97 -10.48 25.45 -7.32
CA THR A 97 -11.71 26.23 -7.54
C THR A 97 -12.47 25.82 -8.78
N ALA A 98 -11.90 24.93 -9.59
CA ALA A 98 -12.52 24.46 -10.83
C ALA A 98 -13.69 23.50 -10.55
N SER A 99 -14.67 23.46 -11.50
CA SER A 99 -15.75 22.46 -11.50
C SER A 99 -15.22 21.05 -11.23
N PRO A 100 -15.85 20.20 -10.41
CA PRO A 100 -17.29 20.05 -10.26
C PRO A 100 -17.91 20.84 -9.10
N THR A 101 -19.24 20.95 -9.11
CA THR A 101 -20.02 21.51 -8.00
C THR A 101 -20.20 20.50 -6.85
N PRO A 102 -19.98 20.91 -5.58
CA PRO A 102 -19.72 22.27 -5.13
C PRO A 102 -18.31 22.76 -5.48
N THR A 103 -18.19 24.01 -5.91
CA THR A 103 -16.91 24.68 -6.09
C THR A 103 -16.16 24.80 -4.77
N ASN A 104 -14.84 24.83 -4.83
CA ASN A 104 -13.94 24.86 -3.68
C ASN A 104 -13.81 23.50 -3.00
N TYR A 105 -12.89 22.71 -3.49
CA TYR A 105 -12.52 21.41 -2.97
C TYR A 105 -11.00 21.29 -2.88
N PHE A 106 -10.56 20.32 -2.08
CA PHE A 106 -9.16 19.92 -2.03
C PHE A 106 -9.00 18.55 -2.66
N THR A 107 -7.94 18.38 -3.43
CA THR A 107 -7.48 17.09 -3.93
C THR A 107 -6.45 16.50 -2.99
N LEU A 108 -6.46 15.18 -2.84
CA LEU A 108 -5.49 14.46 -2.02
C LEU A 108 -4.08 14.63 -2.59
N PRO A 109 -3.07 14.69 -1.71
CA PRO A 109 -1.68 14.76 -2.17
C PRO A 109 -1.30 13.45 -2.86
N ILE A 110 -0.85 13.55 -4.11
CA ILE A 110 -0.26 12.43 -4.83
C ILE A 110 1.22 12.47 -4.53
N ILE A 111 1.72 11.48 -3.79
CA ILE A 111 3.16 11.35 -3.57
C ILE A 111 3.72 10.51 -4.70
N ASP A 112 4.41 11.18 -5.60
CA ASP A 112 5.21 10.53 -6.64
C ASP A 112 6.58 10.17 -6.05
N ALA A 113 6.72 8.90 -5.63
CA ALA A 113 7.98 8.41 -5.09
C ALA A 113 8.97 8.01 -6.20
N TYR A 114 8.46 7.72 -7.42
CA TYR A 114 9.24 7.17 -8.53
C TYR A 114 8.68 7.56 -9.90
N THR A 115 8.05 8.72 -10.04
CA THR A 115 7.25 9.10 -11.21
C THR A 115 5.98 8.24 -11.40
N ASP A 116 5.70 7.32 -10.48
CA ASP A 116 4.44 6.57 -10.41
C ASP A 116 3.46 7.29 -9.48
N THR A 117 2.22 7.41 -9.90
CA THR A 117 1.13 7.87 -9.04
C THR A 117 0.90 6.82 -7.95
N VAL A 118 0.97 7.25 -6.70
CA VAL A 118 0.67 6.37 -5.57
C VAL A 118 -0.83 6.29 -5.38
N ASP A 119 -1.38 5.09 -5.51
CA ASP A 119 -2.78 4.87 -5.31
C ASP A 119 -3.18 5.09 -3.85
N PHE A 120 -4.20 5.90 -3.67
CA PHE A 120 -4.87 6.10 -2.40
C PHE A 120 -5.65 4.84 -1.99
N TYR A 121 -5.56 4.45 -0.73
CA TYR A 121 -6.31 3.32 -0.20
C TYR A 121 -7.35 3.74 0.84
N ARG A 122 -6.95 4.42 1.90
CA ARG A 122 -7.86 4.84 2.98
C ARG A 122 -7.47 6.20 3.54
N LEU A 123 -8.47 7.06 3.71
CA LEU A 123 -8.32 8.34 4.39
C LEU A 123 -8.20 8.11 5.91
N GLY A 124 -7.20 8.71 6.52
CA GLY A 124 -7.03 8.83 7.95
C GLY A 124 -7.58 10.13 8.48
N GLU A 125 -6.75 10.86 9.21
CA GLU A 125 -7.13 12.14 9.80
C GLU A 125 -6.90 13.31 8.85
N VAL A 126 -7.71 14.35 9.01
CA VAL A 126 -7.57 15.60 8.29
C VAL A 126 -7.37 16.70 9.32
N SER A 127 -6.30 17.48 9.20
CA SER A 127 -5.97 18.56 10.10
C SER A 127 -5.83 19.90 9.36
N TYR A 128 -6.12 20.99 10.05
CA TYR A 128 -5.91 22.34 9.57
C TYR A 128 -4.77 22.99 10.37
N LYS A 129 -3.76 23.51 9.66
CA LYS A 129 -2.53 24.10 10.24
C LYS A 129 -1.79 23.17 11.21
N ASN A 130 -1.91 21.86 11.06
CA ASN A 130 -1.33 20.82 11.93
C ASN A 130 -1.75 20.90 13.42
N GLU A 131 -2.76 21.68 13.74
CA GLU A 131 -3.20 21.93 15.12
C GLU A 131 -4.66 21.57 15.34
N VAL A 132 -5.50 21.83 14.34
CA VAL A 132 -6.96 21.69 14.47
C VAL A 132 -7.43 20.49 13.69
N LEU A 133 -8.02 19.51 14.38
CA LEU A 133 -8.65 18.37 13.73
C LEU A 133 -9.91 18.80 12.97
N VAL A 134 -10.02 18.44 11.69
CA VAL A 134 -11.19 18.74 10.88
C VAL A 134 -12.21 17.60 11.02
N GLN A 135 -13.43 17.92 11.48
CA GLN A 135 -14.46 16.93 11.75
C GLN A 135 -15.08 16.40 10.46
N LYS A 136 -15.07 15.07 10.29
CA LYS A 136 -15.78 14.41 9.18
C LYS A 136 -17.27 14.44 9.42
N LEU A 137 -18.04 14.90 8.43
CA LEU A 137 -19.50 14.86 8.42
C LEU A 137 -20.02 14.05 7.26
N GLN A 138 -21.21 13.47 7.44
CA GLN A 138 -21.98 12.89 6.35
C GLN A 138 -22.65 14.00 5.52
N ARG A 139 -22.99 13.68 4.28
CA ARG A 139 -23.54 14.67 3.32
C ARG A 139 -24.71 15.48 3.88
N ASN A 140 -25.68 14.82 4.50
CA ASN A 140 -26.87 15.51 5.05
C ASN A 140 -26.50 16.47 6.18
N ASP A 141 -25.62 16.03 7.11
CA ASP A 141 -25.18 16.82 8.24
C ASP A 141 -24.30 17.99 7.79
N PHE A 142 -23.45 17.77 6.79
CA PHE A 142 -22.58 18.79 6.22
C PHE A 142 -23.38 19.96 5.64
N TYR A 143 -24.47 19.71 4.90
CA TYR A 143 -25.31 20.77 4.34
C TYR A 143 -26.32 21.34 5.36
N SER A 144 -26.75 20.55 6.35
CA SER A 144 -27.68 21.04 7.38
C SER A 144 -26.95 21.92 8.41
N SER A 145 -25.74 21.59 8.77
CA SER A 145 -24.92 22.40 9.70
C SER A 145 -24.65 23.81 9.18
N GLU A 146 -24.46 23.96 7.87
CA GLU A 146 -24.26 25.28 7.23
C GLU A 146 -25.45 26.23 7.36
N LYS A 147 -26.67 25.69 7.53
CA LYS A 147 -27.90 26.49 7.67
C LYS A 147 -28.11 27.02 9.09
N SER A 148 -27.48 26.44 10.07
CA SER A 148 -27.61 26.81 11.48
C SER A 148 -26.49 27.75 11.91
N LYS A 149 -26.87 28.86 12.54
CA LYS A 149 -25.87 29.80 13.11
C LYS A 149 -25.06 29.22 14.26
N LEU A 150 -25.57 28.17 14.94
CA LEU A 150 -24.93 27.55 16.08
C LEU A 150 -23.98 26.42 15.69
N THR A 151 -24.31 25.69 14.62
CA THR A 151 -23.55 24.50 14.19
C THR A 151 -22.70 24.76 12.95
N LYS A 152 -22.75 25.97 12.41
CA LYS A 152 -21.96 26.35 11.24
C LYS A 152 -20.46 26.22 11.53
N ALA A 153 -19.75 25.58 10.61
CA ALA A 153 -18.31 25.41 10.71
C ALA A 153 -17.55 26.76 10.82
N THR A 154 -16.55 26.79 11.66
CA THR A 154 -15.64 27.93 11.87
C THR A 154 -14.21 27.47 11.64
N GLU A 155 -13.25 28.42 11.57
CA GLU A 155 -11.83 28.06 11.43
C GLU A 155 -11.28 27.32 12.65
N THR A 156 -11.90 27.51 13.83
CA THR A 156 -11.58 26.77 15.07
C THR A 156 -12.22 25.39 15.12
N PHE A 157 -13.33 25.19 14.43
CA PHE A 157 -14.06 23.92 14.35
C PHE A 157 -14.43 23.64 12.90
N PRO A 158 -13.44 23.37 12.04
CA PRO A 158 -13.68 23.10 10.63
C PRO A 158 -14.30 21.71 10.46
N THR A 159 -15.08 21.56 9.40
CA THR A 159 -15.71 20.31 9.03
C THR A 159 -15.38 19.94 7.58
N TYR A 160 -15.36 18.65 7.27
CA TYR A 160 -15.16 18.20 5.90
C TYR A 160 -16.15 17.11 5.51
N LEU A 161 -16.42 17.08 4.20
CA LEU A 161 -17.11 16.01 3.51
C LEU A 161 -16.13 15.36 2.53
N TYR A 162 -16.05 14.03 2.52
CA TYR A 162 -15.20 13.28 1.60
C TYR A 162 -16.08 12.49 0.63
N GLU A 163 -16.05 12.86 -0.63
CA GLU A 163 -16.79 12.20 -1.71
C GLU A 163 -15.94 12.23 -3.00
N ASN A 164 -15.95 11.13 -3.74
CA ASN A 164 -15.28 11.01 -5.04
C ASN A 164 -13.79 11.44 -5.00
N GLU A 165 -13.07 11.02 -3.96
CA GLU A 165 -11.67 11.37 -3.72
C GLU A 165 -11.40 12.88 -3.56
N LEU A 166 -12.45 13.66 -3.35
CA LEU A 166 -12.39 15.09 -3.11
C LEU A 166 -12.77 15.42 -1.66
N LEU A 167 -12.08 16.39 -1.09
CA LEU A 167 -12.36 16.92 0.24
C LEU A 167 -13.02 18.28 0.11
N PHE A 168 -14.27 18.37 0.58
CA PHE A 168 -15.00 19.63 0.66
C PHE A 168 -14.91 20.16 2.10
N VAL A 169 -14.14 21.22 2.30
CA VAL A 169 -13.90 21.77 3.65
C VAL A 169 -14.79 22.99 3.90
N ARG A 170 -15.24 23.15 5.14
CA ARG A 170 -15.94 24.34 5.65
C ARG A 170 -15.25 24.84 6.92
N PRO A 171 -15.19 26.16 7.11
CA PRO A 171 -15.72 27.24 6.26
C PRO A 171 -14.95 27.39 4.95
N THR A 172 -15.59 27.99 3.94
CA THR A 172 -14.99 28.24 2.62
C THR A 172 -13.85 29.25 2.62
N SER A 173 -13.59 29.90 3.76
CA SER A 173 -12.43 30.78 3.96
C SER A 173 -11.10 29.97 4.02
N ILE A 174 -11.18 28.69 4.34
CA ILE A 174 -10.02 27.79 4.35
C ILE A 174 -9.69 27.41 2.91
N THR A 175 -8.56 27.91 2.40
CA THR A 175 -8.06 27.68 1.05
C THR A 175 -6.66 27.09 1.00
N SER A 176 -6.03 26.90 2.16
CA SER A 176 -4.68 26.32 2.30
C SER A 176 -4.55 25.56 3.62
N ASP A 177 -3.37 24.99 3.85
CA ASP A 177 -2.94 24.41 5.13
C ASP A 177 -3.80 23.22 5.62
N ILE A 178 -4.46 22.54 4.71
CA ILE A 178 -5.11 21.25 4.99
C ILE A 178 -4.09 20.14 4.82
N GLN A 179 -3.77 19.48 5.91
CA GLN A 179 -2.94 18.28 5.93
C GLN A 179 -3.82 17.04 6.06
N VAL A 180 -3.47 16.03 5.29
CA VAL A 180 -4.21 14.77 5.22
C VAL A 180 -3.26 13.64 5.57
N GLU A 181 -3.63 12.83 6.53
CA GLU A 181 -3.03 11.53 6.78
C GLU A 181 -3.81 10.46 6.02
N TYR A 182 -3.10 9.56 5.37
CA TYR A 182 -3.75 8.50 4.61
C TYR A 182 -2.86 7.25 4.52
N VAL A 183 -3.50 6.14 4.23
CA VAL A 183 -2.83 4.90 3.88
C VAL A 183 -2.80 4.80 2.37
N ARG A 184 -1.61 4.58 1.82
CA ARG A 184 -1.40 4.35 0.40
C ARG A 184 -1.36 2.86 0.08
N LYS A 185 -1.66 2.47 -1.14
CA LYS A 185 -1.38 1.13 -1.63
C LYS A 185 0.13 0.92 -1.80
N PRO A 186 0.63 -0.31 -1.62
CA PRO A 186 2.01 -0.62 -1.92
C PRO A 186 2.28 -0.48 -3.42
N LEU A 187 3.47 0.02 -3.76
CA LEU A 187 3.92 0.08 -5.14
C LEU A 187 4.20 -1.34 -5.66
N PRO A 188 3.85 -1.67 -6.92
CA PRO A 188 4.11 -2.99 -7.48
C PRO A 188 5.59 -3.36 -7.40
N PRO A 189 5.95 -4.56 -6.91
CA PRO A 189 7.33 -5.03 -6.98
C PRO A 189 7.71 -5.28 -8.43
N VAL A 190 8.95 -4.98 -8.80
CA VAL A 190 9.45 -5.18 -10.15
C VAL A 190 10.82 -5.86 -10.10
N TRP A 191 10.92 -7.05 -10.64
CA TRP A 191 12.20 -7.65 -10.98
C TRP A 191 12.59 -7.16 -12.38
N GLY A 192 13.47 -6.15 -12.41
CA GLY A 192 14.00 -5.58 -13.64
C GLY A 192 15.03 -6.51 -14.26
N PHE A 193 15.11 -6.52 -15.58
CA PHE A 193 16.04 -7.36 -16.31
C PHE A 193 16.57 -6.71 -17.56
N ILE A 194 17.77 -7.10 -17.92
CA ILE A 194 18.40 -6.79 -19.19
C ILE A 194 18.45 -8.10 -20.00
N VAL A 195 18.15 -8.02 -21.28
CA VAL A 195 18.27 -9.17 -22.18
C VAL A 195 19.71 -9.25 -22.67
N GLY A 196 20.41 -10.29 -22.24
CA GLY A 196 21.78 -10.55 -22.69
C GLY A 196 21.87 -10.98 -24.15
N SER A 197 23.08 -11.08 -24.68
CA SER A 197 23.34 -11.38 -26.08
C SER A 197 22.85 -12.75 -26.56
N LEU A 198 22.65 -13.70 -25.62
CA LEU A 198 22.11 -15.03 -25.90
C LEU A 198 20.61 -15.14 -25.59
N GLY A 199 19.95 -14.02 -25.30
CA GLY A 199 18.53 -13.97 -24.96
C GLY A 199 18.20 -14.33 -23.51
N GLN A 200 19.22 -14.51 -22.64
CA GLN A 200 19.01 -14.75 -21.21
C GLN A 200 18.58 -13.47 -20.48
N TYR A 201 17.79 -13.61 -19.44
CA TYR A 201 17.42 -12.51 -18.55
C TYR A 201 18.47 -12.35 -17.45
N GLU A 202 19.07 -11.19 -17.39
CA GLU A 202 20.03 -10.79 -16.34
C GLU A 202 19.39 -9.76 -15.43
N TYR A 203 19.56 -9.92 -14.11
CA TYR A 203 18.99 -9.02 -13.11
C TYR A 203 19.55 -7.61 -13.23
N ASP A 204 18.69 -6.61 -13.31
CA ASP A 204 19.07 -5.20 -13.27
C ASP A 204 18.91 -4.66 -11.82
N PRO A 205 20.02 -4.45 -11.09
CA PRO A 205 19.99 -3.97 -9.71
C PRO A 205 19.75 -2.45 -9.60
N SER A 206 19.65 -1.72 -10.72
CA SER A 206 19.40 -0.29 -10.68
C SER A 206 18.02 0.01 -10.09
N ASN A 207 17.85 1.22 -9.57
CA ASN A 207 16.55 1.64 -9.06
C ASN A 207 15.54 1.70 -10.18
N TYR A 208 14.32 1.26 -9.89
CA TYR A 208 13.22 1.32 -10.84
C TYR A 208 12.98 2.76 -11.32
N VAL A 209 12.92 2.91 -12.62
CA VAL A 209 12.52 4.15 -13.30
C VAL A 209 11.45 3.78 -14.31
N LYS A 210 10.29 4.41 -14.19
CA LYS A 210 9.22 4.26 -15.16
C LYS A 210 9.62 4.89 -16.48
N GLY A 211 9.51 4.14 -17.54
CA GLY A 211 9.79 4.64 -18.90
C GLY A 211 8.80 5.76 -19.28
N ALA A 212 9.28 6.77 -19.98
CA ALA A 212 8.40 7.73 -20.62
C ALA A 212 7.53 7.02 -21.68
N ALA A 213 6.43 7.66 -22.10
CA ALA A 213 5.50 7.06 -23.06
C ALA A 213 6.23 6.49 -24.30
N GLY A 214 6.17 5.17 -24.45
CA GLY A 214 6.83 4.42 -25.53
C GLY A 214 8.20 3.82 -25.19
N ASN A 215 8.74 4.08 -24.01
CA ASN A 215 9.97 3.45 -23.51
C ASN A 215 9.65 2.37 -22.49
N ALA A 216 10.48 1.32 -22.43
CA ALA A 216 10.38 0.31 -21.41
C ALA A 216 10.81 0.84 -20.03
N ASP A 217 10.20 0.30 -18.97
CA ASP A 217 10.64 0.52 -17.61
C ASP A 217 12.02 -0.11 -17.39
N THR A 218 12.84 0.49 -16.54
CA THR A 218 14.19 0.01 -16.22
C THR A 218 14.37 -0.13 -14.71
N GLY A 219 15.32 -0.99 -14.32
CA GLY A 219 15.64 -1.20 -12.92
C GLY A 219 14.65 -2.04 -12.14
N SER A 220 14.92 -2.24 -10.86
CA SER A 220 14.18 -3.13 -9.97
C SER A 220 13.57 -2.39 -8.79
N ARG A 221 12.43 -2.86 -8.30
CA ARG A 221 11.75 -2.37 -7.11
C ARG A 221 11.41 -3.53 -6.19
N ASN A 222 11.86 -3.43 -4.95
CA ASN A 222 11.61 -4.42 -3.91
C ASN A 222 10.14 -4.43 -3.46
N PHE A 223 9.72 -5.52 -2.81
CA PHE A 223 8.42 -5.57 -2.12
C PHE A 223 8.41 -4.57 -0.96
N GLU A 224 7.34 -3.83 -0.83
CA GLU A 224 7.14 -2.87 0.27
C GLU A 224 6.51 -3.53 1.51
N LEU A 225 6.83 -4.78 1.78
CA LEU A 225 6.36 -5.54 2.94
C LEU A 225 7.44 -5.64 4.00
N HIS A 226 7.03 -5.88 5.26
CA HIS A 226 7.97 -6.14 6.33
C HIS A 226 8.75 -7.44 6.04
N ILE A 227 10.02 -7.49 6.43
CA ILE A 227 10.91 -8.62 6.10
C ILE A 227 10.42 -9.96 6.65
N SER A 228 9.65 -9.97 7.73
CA SER A 228 9.04 -11.17 8.30
C SER A 228 8.10 -11.90 7.32
N GLU A 229 7.54 -11.19 6.35
CA GLU A 229 6.60 -11.75 5.37
C GLU A 229 7.28 -12.44 4.17
N GLN A 230 8.62 -12.50 4.14
CA GLN A 230 9.35 -13.05 3.00
C GLN A 230 8.95 -14.49 2.68
N VAL A 231 8.75 -15.31 3.70
CA VAL A 231 8.37 -16.72 3.54
C VAL A 231 6.95 -16.83 2.99
N ASP A 232 6.00 -16.03 3.54
CA ASP A 232 4.61 -16.01 3.07
C ASP A 232 4.52 -15.54 1.61
N VAL A 233 5.30 -14.52 1.22
CA VAL A 233 5.40 -14.07 -0.17
C VAL A 233 5.85 -15.20 -1.09
N ILE A 234 6.92 -15.92 -0.73
CA ILE A 234 7.45 -17.03 -1.55
C ILE A 234 6.41 -18.14 -1.69
N LEU A 235 5.77 -18.55 -0.60
CA LEU A 235 4.75 -19.61 -0.61
C LEU A 235 3.54 -19.25 -1.46
N ARG A 236 3.04 -18.03 -1.34
CA ARG A 236 1.92 -17.55 -2.16
C ARG A 236 2.30 -17.46 -3.65
N ILE A 237 3.50 -16.98 -3.97
CA ILE A 237 3.98 -16.95 -5.36
C ILE A 237 4.06 -18.38 -5.92
N LEU A 238 4.56 -19.35 -5.14
CA LEU A 238 4.62 -20.75 -5.55
C LEU A 238 3.22 -21.36 -5.75
N ALA A 239 2.24 -21.00 -4.93
CA ALA A 239 0.86 -21.43 -5.11
C ALA A 239 0.30 -20.94 -6.46
N TYR A 240 0.52 -19.67 -6.81
CA TYR A 240 0.14 -19.13 -8.11
C TYR A 240 0.93 -19.77 -9.26
N ALA A 241 2.24 -19.96 -9.09
CA ALA A 241 3.08 -20.63 -10.07
C ALA A 241 2.60 -22.07 -10.34
N GLY A 242 2.20 -22.79 -9.31
CA GLY A 242 1.61 -24.12 -9.43
C GLY A 242 0.31 -24.14 -10.26
N ILE A 243 -0.52 -23.10 -10.14
CA ILE A 243 -1.73 -22.95 -10.96
C ILE A 243 -1.35 -22.67 -12.43
N ILE A 244 -0.39 -21.77 -12.66
CA ILE A 244 0.08 -21.42 -14.01
C ILE A 244 0.66 -22.65 -14.70
N ILE A 245 1.47 -23.43 -13.99
CA ILE A 245 2.11 -24.65 -14.48
C ILE A 245 1.15 -25.86 -14.49
N ARG A 246 -0.07 -25.68 -13.93
CA ARG A 246 -1.11 -26.73 -13.79
C ARG A 246 -0.65 -27.92 -12.97
N ASP A 247 0.12 -27.68 -11.92
CA ASP A 247 0.56 -28.71 -11.00
C ASP A 247 -0.26 -28.71 -9.70
N PRO A 248 -1.16 -29.68 -9.52
CA PRO A 248 -2.02 -29.73 -8.35
C PRO A 248 -1.26 -29.99 -7.03
N GLN A 249 -0.09 -30.62 -7.09
CA GLN A 249 0.68 -30.95 -5.86
C GLN A 249 1.34 -29.71 -5.27
N ILE A 250 1.92 -28.83 -6.11
CA ILE A 250 2.49 -27.57 -5.64
C ILE A 250 1.40 -26.67 -5.05
N VAL A 251 0.26 -26.57 -5.72
CA VAL A 251 -0.88 -25.78 -5.25
C VAL A 251 -1.33 -26.28 -3.88
N GLN A 252 -1.53 -27.60 -3.73
CA GLN A 252 -1.98 -28.18 -2.46
C GLN A 252 -0.96 -27.96 -1.34
N ALA A 253 0.32 -28.21 -1.57
CA ALA A 253 1.36 -28.02 -0.58
C ALA A 253 1.48 -26.55 -0.13
N ALA A 254 1.50 -25.61 -1.08
CA ALA A 254 1.59 -24.19 -0.76
C ALA A 254 0.33 -23.66 -0.06
N VAL A 255 -0.87 -24.08 -0.50
CA VAL A 255 -2.13 -23.68 0.14
C VAL A 255 -2.24 -24.24 1.56
N GLN A 256 -1.87 -25.50 1.78
CA GLN A 256 -1.86 -26.09 3.12
C GLN A 256 -0.92 -25.35 4.07
N GLN A 257 0.26 -24.97 3.60
CA GLN A 257 1.21 -24.21 4.41
C GLN A 257 0.66 -22.84 4.78
N VAL A 258 0.12 -22.10 3.81
CA VAL A 258 -0.51 -20.79 4.06
C VAL A 258 -1.66 -20.90 5.05
N GLN A 259 -2.53 -21.92 4.90
CA GLN A 259 -3.64 -22.14 5.83
C GLN A 259 -3.16 -22.49 7.24
N SER A 260 -2.13 -23.33 7.38
CA SER A 260 -1.57 -23.66 8.69
C SER A 260 -0.98 -22.44 9.39
N ASP A 261 -0.28 -21.59 8.65
CA ASP A 261 0.29 -20.34 9.18
C ASP A 261 -0.79 -19.34 9.57
N GLU A 262 -1.88 -19.27 8.81
CA GLU A 262 -3.05 -18.44 9.15
C GLU A 262 -3.76 -18.92 10.42
N ILE A 263 -3.92 -20.23 10.62
CA ILE A 263 -4.51 -20.79 11.82
C ILE A 263 -3.62 -20.51 13.04
N ASN A 264 -2.30 -20.72 12.90
CA ASN A 264 -1.34 -20.50 13.97
C ASN A 264 -1.23 -19.01 14.36
N SER A 265 -1.42 -18.10 13.42
CA SER A 265 -1.40 -16.65 13.70
C SER A 265 -2.67 -16.16 14.42
N LYS A 266 -3.77 -16.91 14.33
CA LYS A 266 -5.08 -16.57 14.92
C LYS A 266 -5.36 -17.28 16.24
N SER A 267 -4.57 -18.28 16.61
CA SER A 267 -4.64 -18.99 17.89
C SER A 267 -3.78 -18.32 18.94
#